data_d87519a92e14391f2c868da799bd301b
#
_entry.id   d87519a92e14391f2c868da799bd301b
#
_cell.length_a   1.000
_cell.length_b   1.000
_cell.length_c   1.000
_cell.angle_alpha   90.00
_cell.angle_beta   90.00
_cell.angle_gamma   90.00
#
_symmetry.space_group_name_H-M   'P 1'
#
loop_
_entity.id
_entity.type
_entity.pdbx_description
1 polymer ?
#
loop_
_entity_poly.entity_id
_entity_poly.type
_entity_poly.pdbx_seq_one_letter_code
_entity_poly.pdbx_strand_id
1 'polypeptide(L)'
;MPKFPPLLTGGLPRPHHRAFADVGRRALARVHVVFAVRVAVVDGIAVNASGTDLPALRARVGMVFQKPNPFPKSIYDNVAYGPRIHGLASGKADLDQIVESSLTRAGLWTEVKDRLNESGTALSGGQQQRLCIARAIAVDPEVILMDEPCSALDPIATARIEELIHDLRGKYAIIIVTHNMQQAARVSQRTAFFHLGHLIEFGETSEIFTNPREDRTKDYITGRYG
;
A
#
# COMPACT_ATOMS: atom_id res chain seq x y z
N MET A 1 17.98 31.29 -13.65
CA MET A 1 17.40 30.98 -12.32
C MET A 1 16.03 31.64 -12.23
N PRO A 2 14.91 30.91 -12.27
CA PRO A 2 13.60 31.51 -12.07
C PRO A 2 13.37 31.73 -10.57
N LYS A 3 13.07 32.98 -10.20
CA LYS A 3 12.71 33.40 -8.86
C LYS A 3 11.27 32.94 -8.57
N PHE A 4 11.07 32.17 -7.51
CA PHE A 4 9.74 31.85 -7.00
C PHE A 4 9.15 33.08 -6.27
N PRO A 5 7.85 33.39 -6.46
CA PRO A 5 7.20 34.45 -5.71
C PRO A 5 6.96 34.00 -4.25
N PRO A 6 6.88 34.96 -3.30
CA PRO A 6 6.66 34.71 -1.88
C PRO A 6 5.26 34.12 -1.64
N LEU A 7 5.18 33.17 -0.68
CA LEU A 7 3.95 32.57 -0.21
C LEU A 7 2.98 33.63 0.31
N LEU A 8 1.90 33.84 -0.41
CA LEU A 8 0.76 34.67 0.04
C LEU A 8 0.08 33.98 1.24
N THR A 9 0.22 34.55 2.41
CA THR A 9 -0.58 34.25 3.61
C THR A 9 -1.96 34.90 3.46
N GLY A 10 -2.73 34.49 2.50
CA GLY A 10 -4.12 34.88 2.31
C GLY A 10 -4.99 33.63 2.48
N GLY A 11 -6.00 33.72 3.38
CA GLY A 11 -6.87 32.62 3.76
C GLY A 11 -7.44 31.87 2.55
N LEU A 12 -6.98 30.66 2.37
CA LEU A 12 -7.52 29.74 1.39
C LEU A 12 -8.97 29.39 1.79
N PRO A 13 -9.91 29.37 0.84
CA PRO A 13 -11.23 28.83 1.10
C PRO A 13 -11.05 27.37 1.57
N ARG A 14 -11.72 27.01 2.68
CA ARG A 14 -11.66 25.66 3.25
C ARG A 14 -12.19 24.66 2.21
N PRO A 15 -11.34 23.90 1.52
CA PRO A 15 -11.82 22.74 0.76
C PRO A 15 -12.31 21.72 1.78
N HIS A 16 -13.28 20.95 1.41
CA HIS A 16 -13.93 19.94 2.23
C HIS A 16 -12.93 18.95 2.84
N HIS A 17 -12.33 19.31 3.98
CA HIS A 17 -11.40 18.50 4.76
C HIS A 17 -12.16 17.44 5.56
N ARG A 18 -12.74 16.45 4.90
CA ARG A 18 -13.27 15.25 5.52
C ARG A 18 -12.97 14.04 4.66
N ALA A 19 -11.70 13.76 4.45
CA ALA A 19 -11.35 12.52 3.77
C ALA A 19 -10.10 11.94 4.42
N PHE A 20 -10.17 10.80 4.99
CA PHE A 20 -9.14 10.01 5.67
C PHE A 20 -8.93 10.26 7.18
N ALA A 21 -9.96 10.53 7.93
CA ALA A 21 -9.91 10.41 9.39
C ALA A 21 -10.92 9.37 9.82
N ASP A 22 -10.42 8.36 10.45
CA ASP A 22 -11.09 7.32 11.23
C ASP A 22 -11.05 5.91 10.61
N VAL A 23 -9.89 5.29 10.67
CA VAL A 23 -9.75 3.83 10.57
C VAL A 23 -9.19 3.36 11.93
N GLY A 24 -10.07 2.83 12.76
CA GLY A 24 -9.79 2.00 13.92
C GLY A 24 -8.91 2.59 15.03
N ARG A 25 -9.39 2.54 16.26
CA ARG A 25 -8.78 3.02 17.51
C ARG A 25 -7.48 2.28 17.89
N ARG A 26 -6.43 2.50 17.15
CA ARG A 26 -5.00 2.45 17.54
C ARG A 26 -4.33 3.40 16.58
N ALA A 27 -3.34 4.18 17.05
CA ALA A 27 -2.71 5.25 16.29
C ALA A 27 -2.23 4.79 14.89
N LEU A 28 -3.16 4.64 13.95
CA LEU A 28 -2.86 4.39 12.55
C LEU A 28 -2.34 5.69 11.97
N ALA A 29 -1.23 5.64 11.27
CA ALA A 29 -0.64 6.76 10.56
C ALA A 29 -1.72 7.50 9.77
N ARG A 30 -1.82 8.81 9.97
CA ARG A 30 -2.76 9.65 9.23
C ARG A 30 -2.16 9.96 7.87
N VAL A 31 -2.57 9.22 6.86
CA VAL A 31 -2.21 9.54 5.47
C VAL A 31 -3.23 10.54 4.93
N HIS A 32 -2.76 11.76 4.68
CA HIS A 32 -3.54 12.79 4.01
C HIS A 32 -2.96 13.00 2.61
N VAL A 33 -3.72 12.64 1.59
CA VAL A 33 -3.33 12.91 0.20
C VAL A 33 -4.15 14.10 -0.29
N VAL A 34 -3.49 15.24 -0.47
CA VAL A 34 -4.13 16.47 -0.98
C VAL A 34 -3.77 16.61 -2.44
N PHE A 35 -4.70 16.27 -3.32
CA PHE A 35 -4.47 16.23 -4.76
C PHE A 35 -4.32 17.60 -5.43
N ALA A 36 -4.86 18.65 -4.85
CA ALA A 36 -4.83 20.00 -5.45
C ALA A 36 -3.43 20.67 -5.42
N VAL A 37 -2.50 20.19 -4.59
CA VAL A 37 -1.22 20.88 -4.33
C VAL A 37 0.01 19.97 -4.50
N ARG A 38 -0.14 18.76 -5.04
CA ARG A 38 0.95 17.75 -5.16
C ARG A 38 1.68 17.48 -3.82
N VAL A 39 0.97 17.55 -2.72
CA VAL A 39 1.53 17.30 -1.39
C VAL A 39 0.89 16.03 -0.83
N ALA A 40 1.70 15.01 -0.59
CA ALA A 40 1.32 13.88 0.21
C ALA A 40 1.83 14.10 1.64
N VAL A 41 1.00 13.81 2.64
CA VAL A 41 1.37 13.94 4.05
C VAL A 41 1.18 12.58 4.72
N VAL A 42 2.23 12.08 5.35
CA VAL A 42 2.19 10.88 6.17
C VAL A 42 2.44 11.31 7.61
N ASP A 43 1.44 11.13 8.47
CA ASP A 43 1.50 11.47 9.89
C ASP A 43 2.07 12.89 10.17
N GLY A 44 1.54 13.88 9.42
CA GLY A 44 1.97 15.29 9.54
C GLY A 44 3.27 15.63 8.80
N ILE A 45 3.98 14.67 8.22
CA ILE A 45 5.20 14.89 7.46
C ILE A 45 4.86 15.07 5.98
N ALA A 46 5.12 16.25 5.44
CA ALA A 46 4.97 16.51 4.00
C ALA A 46 6.06 15.75 3.21
N VAL A 47 5.65 14.78 2.41
CA VAL A 47 6.56 13.89 1.66
C VAL A 47 7.51 14.66 0.73
N ASN A 48 7.02 15.79 0.17
CA ASN A 48 7.75 16.59 -0.81
C ASN A 48 8.38 17.86 -0.22
N ALA A 49 8.41 18.03 1.11
CA ALA A 49 9.05 19.21 1.71
C ALA A 49 10.57 19.13 1.58
N SER A 50 11.19 20.29 1.33
CA SER A 50 12.66 20.38 1.39
C SER A 50 13.12 20.11 2.82
N GLY A 51 14.03 19.13 2.98
CA GLY A 51 14.52 18.72 4.30
C GLY A 51 13.82 17.49 4.90
N THR A 52 12.85 16.89 4.22
CA THR A 52 12.26 15.62 4.64
C THR A 52 13.32 14.51 4.56
N ASP A 53 13.52 13.78 5.65
CA ASP A 53 14.34 12.58 5.67
C ASP A 53 13.64 11.45 4.92
N LEU A 54 13.92 11.35 3.61
CA LEU A 54 13.30 10.35 2.74
C LEU A 54 13.66 8.91 3.12
N PRO A 55 14.87 8.54 3.55
CA PRO A 55 15.18 7.22 4.08
C PRO A 55 14.29 6.85 5.27
N ALA A 56 14.18 7.72 6.27
CA ALA A 56 13.32 7.49 7.44
C ALA A 56 11.84 7.37 7.05
N LEU A 57 11.35 8.22 6.13
CA LEU A 57 9.98 8.17 5.63
C LEU A 57 9.71 6.86 4.87
N ARG A 58 10.64 6.40 4.03
CA ARG A 58 10.50 5.15 3.26
C ARG A 58 10.49 3.91 4.14
N ALA A 59 11.11 3.95 5.31
CA ALA A 59 11.02 2.87 6.29
C ALA A 59 9.59 2.73 6.86
N ARG A 60 8.82 3.84 6.92
CA ARG A 60 7.45 3.88 7.43
C ARG A 60 6.39 3.53 6.35
N VAL A 61 6.76 3.51 5.08
CA VAL A 61 5.85 3.29 3.95
C VAL A 61 6.36 2.13 3.10
N GLY A 62 5.70 0.98 3.20
CA GLY A 62 5.95 -0.16 2.33
C GLY A 62 5.34 0.05 0.93
N MET A 63 5.97 -0.49 -0.10
CA MET A 63 5.43 -0.46 -1.48
C MET A 63 5.45 -1.85 -2.09
N VAL A 64 4.30 -2.24 -2.65
CA VAL A 64 4.10 -3.47 -3.42
C VAL A 64 3.68 -3.07 -4.83
N PHE A 65 4.47 -3.48 -5.81
CA PHE A 65 4.28 -3.11 -7.21
C PHE A 65 3.36 -4.09 -7.95
N GLN A 66 2.79 -3.64 -9.04
CA GLN A 66 1.93 -4.39 -9.95
C GLN A 66 2.62 -5.67 -10.43
N LYS A 67 3.86 -5.56 -10.92
CA LYS A 67 4.67 -6.71 -11.31
C LYS A 67 5.53 -7.13 -10.11
N PRO A 68 5.44 -8.39 -9.68
CA PRO A 68 6.32 -8.89 -8.64
C PRO A 68 7.79 -8.61 -8.96
N ASN A 69 8.50 -8.07 -7.99
CA ASN A 69 9.90 -7.65 -8.17
C ASN A 69 10.80 -8.17 -7.05
N PRO A 70 10.87 -9.48 -6.82
CA PRO A 70 11.82 -10.01 -5.85
C PRO A 70 13.24 -9.64 -6.27
N PHE A 71 14.09 -9.37 -5.30
CA PHE A 71 15.51 -9.18 -5.57
C PHE A 71 16.12 -10.49 -6.10
N PRO A 72 17.16 -10.44 -6.96
CA PRO A 72 17.90 -11.62 -7.42
C PRO A 72 18.78 -12.18 -6.28
N LYS A 73 18.14 -12.52 -5.18
CA LYS A 73 18.71 -13.02 -3.92
C LYS A 73 17.84 -14.18 -3.43
N SER A 74 18.29 -14.83 -2.36
CA SER A 74 17.51 -15.89 -1.72
C SER A 74 16.15 -15.37 -1.20
N ILE A 75 15.21 -16.29 -0.95
CA ILE A 75 13.92 -15.99 -0.30
C ILE A 75 14.19 -15.29 1.05
N TYR A 76 15.10 -15.87 1.84
CA TYR A 76 15.53 -15.29 3.11
C TYR A 76 16.04 -13.86 2.96
N ASP A 77 17.01 -13.62 2.06
CA ASP A 77 17.63 -12.32 1.90
C ASP A 77 16.68 -11.26 1.31
N ASN A 78 15.65 -11.66 0.58
CA ASN A 78 14.60 -10.74 0.16
C ASN A 78 13.89 -10.13 1.37
N VAL A 79 13.50 -10.95 2.35
CA VAL A 79 12.76 -10.49 3.53
C VAL A 79 13.71 -9.81 4.53
N ALA A 80 14.90 -10.36 4.73
CA ALA A 80 15.91 -9.86 5.66
C ALA A 80 16.54 -8.53 5.24
N TYR A 81 16.36 -8.10 3.98
CA TYR A 81 17.03 -6.92 3.41
C TYR A 81 16.69 -5.63 4.17
N GLY A 82 15.40 -5.32 4.31
CA GLY A 82 14.96 -4.13 5.04
C GLY A 82 15.40 -4.12 6.51
N PRO A 83 15.11 -5.16 7.28
CA PRO A 83 15.56 -5.27 8.67
C PRO A 83 17.07 -5.07 8.87
N ARG A 84 17.91 -5.59 7.96
CA ARG A 84 19.38 -5.38 8.03
C ARG A 84 19.75 -3.92 7.80
N ILE A 85 19.19 -3.26 6.80
CA ILE A 85 19.52 -1.86 6.46
C ILE A 85 19.09 -0.90 7.57
N HIS A 86 17.92 -1.16 8.17
CA HIS A 86 17.37 -0.30 9.22
C HIS A 86 17.81 -0.70 10.63
N GLY A 87 18.69 -1.72 10.78
CA GLY A 87 19.21 -2.13 12.09
C GLY A 87 18.13 -2.66 13.03
N LEU A 88 17.08 -3.32 12.50
CA LEU A 88 15.93 -3.79 13.28
C LEU A 88 16.18 -5.12 14.01
N ALA A 89 17.32 -5.77 13.75
CA ALA A 89 17.72 -7.01 14.39
C ALA A 89 19.03 -6.83 15.13
N SER A 90 19.08 -7.25 16.40
CA SER A 90 20.30 -7.20 17.21
C SER A 90 21.27 -8.34 16.90
N GLY A 91 20.82 -9.37 16.20
CA GLY A 91 21.61 -10.52 15.82
C GLY A 91 20.88 -11.43 14.83
N LYS A 92 21.53 -12.59 14.56
CA LYS A 92 20.97 -13.55 13.59
C LYS A 92 19.63 -14.13 14.04
N ALA A 93 19.48 -14.45 15.33
CA ALA A 93 18.25 -15.04 15.86
C ALA A 93 17.04 -14.09 15.70
N ASP A 94 17.22 -12.80 15.99
CA ASP A 94 16.15 -11.80 15.81
C ASP A 94 15.78 -11.66 14.32
N LEU A 95 16.79 -11.69 13.45
CA LEU A 95 16.57 -11.60 12.02
C LEU A 95 15.82 -12.83 11.49
N ASP A 96 16.17 -14.02 11.96
CA ASP A 96 15.49 -15.28 11.62
C ASP A 96 14.01 -15.21 12.05
N GLN A 97 13.72 -14.69 13.23
CA GLN A 97 12.36 -14.49 13.74
C GLN A 97 11.56 -13.48 12.90
N ILE A 98 12.19 -12.36 12.50
CA ILE A 98 11.54 -11.36 11.62
C ILE A 98 11.20 -12.00 10.28
N VAL A 99 12.12 -12.78 9.69
CA VAL A 99 11.91 -13.45 8.39
C VAL A 99 10.78 -14.47 8.49
N GLU A 100 10.80 -15.34 9.48
CA GLU A 100 9.76 -16.34 9.70
C GLU A 100 8.39 -15.70 9.91
N SER A 101 8.30 -14.73 10.82
CA SER A 101 7.07 -14.00 11.11
C SER A 101 6.51 -13.30 9.86
N SER A 102 7.37 -12.65 9.06
CA SER A 102 6.95 -11.94 7.86
C SER A 102 6.45 -12.89 6.77
N LEU A 103 7.15 -14.02 6.55
CA LEU A 103 6.72 -15.06 5.62
C LEU A 103 5.42 -15.74 6.07
N THR A 104 5.26 -15.97 7.37
CA THR A 104 4.04 -16.54 7.96
C THR A 104 2.86 -15.61 7.73
N ARG A 105 3.03 -14.32 8.04
CA ARG A 105 2.01 -13.30 7.85
C ARG A 105 1.65 -13.06 6.38
N ALA A 106 2.60 -13.29 5.47
CA ALA A 106 2.35 -13.27 4.03
C ALA A 106 1.76 -14.60 3.47
N GLY A 107 1.43 -15.57 4.35
CA GLY A 107 0.88 -16.86 3.95
C GLY A 107 1.84 -17.67 3.07
N LEU A 108 3.15 -17.47 3.21
CA LEU A 108 4.16 -18.10 2.34
C LEU A 108 5.05 -19.11 3.10
N TRP A 109 5.15 -19.00 4.42
CA TRP A 109 6.10 -19.78 5.23
C TRP A 109 6.05 -21.28 4.98
N THR A 110 4.86 -21.87 5.01
CA THR A 110 4.68 -23.32 4.84
C THR A 110 5.15 -23.84 3.48
N GLU A 111 5.18 -22.97 2.48
CA GLU A 111 5.59 -23.32 1.13
C GLU A 111 7.12 -23.19 0.90
N VAL A 112 7.81 -22.39 1.75
CA VAL A 112 9.20 -22.03 1.50
C VAL A 112 10.17 -22.29 2.65
N LYS A 113 9.70 -22.69 3.84
CA LYS A 113 10.54 -22.84 5.06
C LYS A 113 11.74 -23.78 4.86
N ASP A 114 11.60 -24.80 4.02
CA ASP A 114 12.66 -25.80 3.78
C ASP A 114 13.60 -25.41 2.62
N ARG A 115 13.35 -24.26 1.96
CA ARG A 115 14.13 -23.77 0.81
C ARG A 115 14.41 -22.27 0.83
N LEU A 116 14.60 -21.71 2.01
CA LEU A 116 14.84 -20.25 2.21
C LEU A 116 16.07 -19.72 1.49
N ASN A 117 17.04 -20.60 1.18
CA ASN A 117 18.26 -20.24 0.45
C ASN A 117 18.09 -20.26 -1.08
N GLU A 118 16.97 -20.76 -1.60
CA GLU A 118 16.70 -20.72 -3.04
C GLU A 118 16.40 -19.29 -3.49
N SER A 119 16.56 -19.04 -4.80
CA SER A 119 16.29 -17.72 -5.39
C SER A 119 14.83 -17.34 -5.27
N GLY A 120 14.55 -16.12 -4.77
CA GLY A 120 13.20 -15.57 -4.76
C GLY A 120 12.58 -15.43 -6.15
N THR A 121 13.39 -15.32 -7.21
CA THR A 121 12.91 -15.24 -8.60
C THR A 121 12.49 -16.59 -9.18
N ALA A 122 12.83 -17.71 -8.53
CA ALA A 122 12.41 -19.05 -8.94
C ALA A 122 11.00 -19.41 -8.48
N LEU A 123 10.37 -18.59 -7.65
CA LEU A 123 9.01 -18.79 -7.16
C LEU A 123 7.97 -18.53 -8.27
N SER A 124 6.76 -19.11 -8.12
CA SER A 124 5.62 -18.75 -8.98
C SER A 124 5.20 -17.28 -8.83
N GLY A 125 4.46 -16.72 -9.80
CA GLY A 125 4.05 -15.31 -9.75
C GLY A 125 3.33 -14.92 -8.45
N GLY A 126 2.37 -15.75 -8.01
CA GLY A 126 1.66 -15.51 -6.75
C GLY A 126 2.55 -15.65 -5.51
N GLN A 127 3.52 -16.58 -5.53
CA GLN A 127 4.52 -16.71 -4.47
C GLN A 127 5.48 -15.51 -4.45
N GLN A 128 5.93 -15.04 -5.62
CA GLN A 128 6.76 -13.83 -5.73
C GLN A 128 6.04 -12.60 -5.19
N GLN A 129 4.75 -12.45 -5.48
CA GLN A 129 3.96 -11.32 -4.97
C GLN A 129 3.86 -11.39 -3.43
N ARG A 130 3.57 -12.56 -2.86
CA ARG A 130 3.56 -12.75 -1.41
C ARG A 130 4.94 -12.54 -0.78
N LEU A 131 6.02 -12.89 -1.48
CA LEU A 131 7.38 -12.58 -1.04
C LEU A 131 7.64 -11.08 -1.01
N CYS A 132 7.17 -10.34 -2.02
CA CYS A 132 7.26 -8.86 -2.04
C CYS A 132 6.45 -8.22 -0.92
N ILE A 133 5.29 -8.78 -0.58
CA ILE A 133 4.50 -8.34 0.58
C ILE A 133 5.25 -8.67 1.89
N ALA A 134 5.79 -9.89 2.05
CA ALA A 134 6.59 -10.26 3.22
C ALA A 134 7.78 -9.31 3.42
N ARG A 135 8.48 -8.96 2.33
CA ARG A 135 9.57 -7.98 2.34
C ARG A 135 9.09 -6.60 2.80
N ALA A 136 7.93 -6.15 2.31
CA ALA A 136 7.38 -4.85 2.67
C ALA A 136 6.98 -4.76 4.16
N ILE A 137 6.41 -5.83 4.72
CA ILE A 137 5.97 -5.86 6.12
C ILE A 137 7.09 -6.19 7.11
N ALA A 138 8.25 -6.65 6.65
CA ALA A 138 9.37 -7.04 7.51
C ALA A 138 10.00 -5.86 8.29
N VAL A 139 9.80 -4.63 7.81
CA VAL A 139 10.24 -3.40 8.50
C VAL A 139 9.15 -2.80 9.39
N ASP A 140 8.01 -3.49 9.52
CA ASP A 140 6.84 -3.07 10.28
C ASP A 140 6.36 -1.64 9.94
N PRO A 141 6.04 -1.36 8.67
CA PRO A 141 5.67 -0.03 8.20
C PRO A 141 4.32 0.40 8.78
N GLU A 142 4.04 1.71 8.76
CA GLU A 142 2.74 2.25 9.16
C GLU A 142 1.71 2.15 8.03
N VAL A 143 2.20 2.30 6.80
CA VAL A 143 1.38 2.31 5.58
C VAL A 143 1.93 1.32 4.56
N ILE A 144 1.04 0.62 3.87
CA ILE A 144 1.39 -0.22 2.73
C ILE A 144 0.66 0.32 1.50
N LEU A 145 1.42 0.71 0.50
CA LEU A 145 0.90 1.07 -0.81
C LEU A 145 0.96 -0.16 -1.71
N MET A 146 -0.14 -0.48 -2.38
CA MET A 146 -0.22 -1.60 -3.32
C MET A 146 -0.72 -1.08 -4.67
N ASP A 147 0.09 -1.24 -5.70
CA ASP A 147 -0.26 -0.86 -7.05
C ASP A 147 -0.67 -2.11 -7.83
N GLU A 148 -1.98 -2.23 -8.11
CA GLU A 148 -2.59 -3.36 -8.83
C GLU A 148 -2.07 -4.75 -8.40
N PRO A 149 -2.10 -5.10 -7.11
CA PRO A 149 -1.34 -6.24 -6.55
C PRO A 149 -1.74 -7.61 -7.11
N CYS A 150 -2.86 -7.70 -7.83
CA CYS A 150 -3.40 -8.97 -8.37
C CYS A 150 -3.50 -9.00 -9.90
N SER A 151 -3.16 -7.92 -10.61
CA SER A 151 -3.43 -7.81 -12.06
C SER A 151 -2.73 -8.85 -12.93
N ALA A 152 -1.58 -9.38 -12.49
CA ALA A 152 -0.79 -10.38 -13.19
C ALA A 152 -0.95 -11.81 -12.64
N LEU A 153 -1.97 -12.06 -11.80
CA LEU A 153 -2.15 -13.31 -11.08
C LEU A 153 -3.38 -14.08 -11.58
N ASP A 154 -3.31 -15.40 -11.45
CA ASP A 154 -4.45 -16.27 -11.66
C ASP A 154 -5.51 -16.08 -10.55
N PRO A 155 -6.76 -16.57 -10.73
CA PRO A 155 -7.83 -16.38 -9.75
C PRO A 155 -7.52 -16.95 -8.35
N ILE A 156 -6.78 -18.07 -8.26
CA ILE A 156 -6.45 -18.70 -6.98
C ILE A 156 -5.43 -17.86 -6.24
N ALA A 157 -4.38 -17.40 -6.94
CA ALA A 157 -3.38 -16.51 -6.36
C ALA A 157 -4.00 -15.16 -5.97
N THR A 158 -4.93 -14.63 -6.77
CA THR A 158 -5.69 -13.41 -6.48
C THR A 158 -6.47 -13.56 -5.17
N ALA A 159 -7.23 -14.64 -5.00
CA ALA A 159 -8.01 -14.89 -3.78
C ALA A 159 -7.11 -14.92 -2.53
N ARG A 160 -5.93 -15.57 -2.63
CA ARG A 160 -4.95 -15.61 -1.53
C ARG A 160 -4.39 -14.22 -1.18
N ILE A 161 -4.16 -13.35 -2.17
CA ILE A 161 -3.71 -11.98 -1.91
C ILE A 161 -4.83 -11.14 -1.28
N GLU A 162 -6.09 -11.31 -1.72
CA GLU A 162 -7.24 -10.60 -1.14
C GLU A 162 -7.45 -11.00 0.34
N GLU A 163 -7.36 -12.30 0.66
CA GLU A 163 -7.39 -12.81 2.03
C GLU A 163 -6.25 -12.22 2.87
N LEU A 164 -5.03 -12.22 2.34
CA LEU A 164 -3.87 -11.61 2.99
C LEU A 164 -4.08 -10.10 3.26
N ILE A 165 -4.64 -9.35 2.31
CA ILE A 165 -4.98 -7.93 2.51
C ILE A 165 -5.98 -7.79 3.67
N HIS A 166 -6.98 -8.66 3.74
CA HIS A 166 -7.94 -8.67 4.81
C HIS A 166 -7.30 -8.86 6.19
N ASP A 167 -6.35 -9.79 6.30
CA ASP A 167 -5.64 -10.08 7.55
C ASP A 167 -4.70 -8.93 7.95
N LEU A 168 -4.05 -8.30 6.99
CA LEU A 168 -3.11 -7.21 7.22
C LEU A 168 -3.78 -5.89 7.62
N ARG A 169 -5.01 -5.62 7.17
CA ARG A 169 -5.72 -4.35 7.41
C ARG A 169 -5.97 -4.03 8.90
N GLY A 170 -5.94 -5.04 9.76
CA GLY A 170 -6.07 -4.86 11.20
C GLY A 170 -4.85 -4.23 11.86
N LYS A 171 -3.70 -4.28 11.18
CA LYS A 171 -2.41 -3.77 11.69
C LYS A 171 -1.86 -2.59 10.89
N TYR A 172 -2.10 -2.54 9.58
CA TYR A 172 -1.54 -1.54 8.68
C TYR A 172 -2.62 -0.67 8.05
N ALA A 173 -2.29 0.58 7.76
CA ALA A 173 -3.06 1.38 6.82
C ALA A 173 -2.70 0.91 5.40
N ILE A 174 -3.66 0.34 4.66
CA ILE A 174 -3.42 -0.17 3.31
C ILE A 174 -4.11 0.73 2.29
N ILE A 175 -3.35 1.19 1.31
CA ILE A 175 -3.86 1.94 0.16
C ILE A 175 -3.62 1.10 -1.09
N ILE A 176 -4.69 0.79 -1.81
CA ILE A 176 -4.64 -0.03 -3.02
C ILE A 176 -5.07 0.81 -4.21
N VAL A 177 -4.27 0.81 -5.25
CA VAL A 177 -4.68 1.27 -6.58
C VAL A 177 -5.08 0.04 -7.38
N THR A 178 -6.27 0.06 -7.96
CA THR A 178 -6.76 -1.02 -8.82
C THR A 178 -7.76 -0.49 -9.82
N HIS A 179 -7.75 -1.04 -11.02
CA HIS A 179 -8.81 -0.83 -12.01
C HIS A 179 -9.91 -1.92 -11.94
N ASN A 180 -9.72 -2.93 -11.08
CA ASN A 180 -10.70 -3.99 -10.89
C ASN A 180 -11.71 -3.61 -9.81
N MET A 181 -12.89 -3.19 -10.23
CA MET A 181 -13.99 -2.76 -9.35
C MET A 181 -14.43 -3.87 -8.38
N GLN A 182 -14.46 -5.12 -8.85
CA GLN A 182 -14.86 -6.25 -8.00
C GLN A 182 -13.84 -6.48 -6.88
N GLN A 183 -12.55 -6.34 -7.17
CA GLN A 183 -11.51 -6.39 -6.15
C GLN A 183 -11.68 -5.25 -5.14
N ALA A 184 -11.84 -4.01 -5.61
CA ALA A 184 -12.07 -2.86 -4.73
C ALA A 184 -13.26 -3.08 -3.80
N ALA A 185 -14.38 -3.59 -4.33
CA ALA A 185 -15.58 -3.88 -3.56
C ALA A 185 -15.35 -4.95 -2.46
N ARG A 186 -14.49 -5.95 -2.71
CA ARG A 186 -14.22 -7.03 -1.73
C ARG A 186 -13.25 -6.64 -0.64
N VAL A 187 -12.19 -5.88 -0.96
CA VAL A 187 -11.06 -5.70 -0.04
C VAL A 187 -11.04 -4.37 0.70
N SER A 188 -11.74 -3.33 0.19
CA SER A 188 -11.67 -1.99 0.75
C SER A 188 -12.85 -1.65 1.66
N GLN A 189 -12.62 -0.83 2.69
CA GLN A 189 -13.66 -0.21 3.49
C GLN A 189 -14.11 1.11 2.87
N ARG A 190 -13.19 1.84 2.25
CA ARG A 190 -13.45 3.11 1.59
C ARG A 190 -12.85 3.11 0.19
N THR A 191 -13.58 3.71 -0.73
CA THR A 191 -13.19 3.76 -2.14
C THR A 191 -13.14 5.21 -2.60
N ALA A 192 -12.08 5.53 -3.34
CA ALA A 192 -11.91 6.79 -4.05
C ALA A 192 -11.93 6.53 -5.56
N PHE A 193 -12.87 7.14 -6.26
CA PHE A 193 -12.93 7.08 -7.72
C PHE A 193 -12.23 8.27 -8.35
N PHE A 194 -11.23 7.99 -9.18
CA PHE A 194 -10.47 8.99 -9.92
C PHE A 194 -10.73 8.91 -11.41
N HIS A 195 -10.85 10.06 -12.06
CA HIS A 195 -10.92 10.19 -13.51
C HIS A 195 -10.03 11.33 -13.99
N LEU A 196 -9.17 11.06 -14.94
CA LEU A 196 -8.22 12.02 -15.53
C LEU A 196 -7.45 12.83 -14.47
N GLY A 197 -6.99 12.17 -13.40
CA GLY A 197 -6.25 12.80 -12.31
C GLY A 197 -7.08 13.57 -11.29
N HIS A 198 -8.41 13.64 -11.45
CA HIS A 198 -9.33 14.30 -10.53
C HIS A 198 -10.02 13.28 -9.64
N LEU A 199 -10.12 13.57 -8.34
CA LEU A 199 -10.96 12.82 -7.42
C LEU A 199 -12.42 13.17 -7.71
N ILE A 200 -13.18 12.20 -8.18
CA ILE A 200 -14.60 12.38 -8.52
C ILE A 200 -15.45 12.12 -7.28
N GLU A 201 -15.25 10.96 -6.63
CA GLU A 201 -16.03 10.58 -5.48
C GLU A 201 -15.19 9.82 -4.47
N PHE A 202 -15.51 9.97 -3.18
CA PHE A 202 -14.90 9.25 -2.08
C PHE A 202 -15.91 8.96 -0.98
N GLY A 203 -15.99 7.71 -0.55
CA GLY A 203 -16.94 7.29 0.48
C GLY A 203 -16.73 5.88 0.97
N GLU A 204 -17.69 5.40 1.77
CA GLU A 204 -17.75 3.99 2.15
C GLU A 204 -17.91 3.13 0.89
N THR A 205 -17.18 2.03 0.80
CA THR A 205 -17.17 1.19 -0.39
C THR A 205 -18.56 0.70 -0.75
N SER A 206 -19.35 0.29 0.24
CA SER A 206 -20.72 -0.15 0.01
C SER A 206 -21.58 0.95 -0.63
N GLU A 207 -21.45 2.22 -0.20
CA GLU A 207 -22.21 3.33 -0.77
C GLU A 207 -21.76 3.61 -2.21
N ILE A 208 -20.44 3.68 -2.44
CA ILE A 208 -19.88 3.94 -3.77
C ILE A 208 -20.37 2.91 -4.80
N PHE A 209 -20.45 1.62 -4.43
CA PHE A 209 -20.81 0.57 -5.37
C PHE A 209 -22.32 0.33 -5.50
N THR A 210 -23.15 0.77 -4.54
CA THR A 210 -24.60 0.55 -4.58
C THR A 210 -25.41 1.79 -4.88
N ASN A 211 -24.97 2.96 -4.39
CA ASN A 211 -25.68 4.22 -4.53
C ASN A 211 -24.71 5.41 -4.65
N PRO A 212 -23.87 5.45 -5.69
CA PRO A 212 -22.95 6.56 -5.91
C PRO A 212 -23.70 7.88 -6.10
N ARG A 213 -23.11 8.97 -5.61
CA ARG A 213 -23.69 10.32 -5.67
C ARG A 213 -23.38 11.02 -6.98
N GLU A 214 -22.23 10.66 -7.57
CA GLU A 214 -21.73 11.26 -8.81
C GLU A 214 -22.16 10.42 -10.02
N ASP A 215 -22.76 11.04 -11.02
CA ASP A 215 -23.20 10.33 -12.24
C ASP A 215 -22.03 9.64 -12.95
N ARG A 216 -20.85 10.26 -12.95
CA ARG A 216 -19.64 9.65 -13.51
C ARG A 216 -19.24 8.36 -12.81
N THR A 217 -19.37 8.30 -11.50
CA THR A 217 -19.12 7.08 -10.71
C THR A 217 -20.12 6.01 -11.10
N LYS A 218 -21.38 6.39 -11.20
CA LYS A 218 -22.47 5.48 -11.61
C LYS A 218 -22.25 4.91 -13.00
N ASP A 219 -21.90 5.76 -13.96
CA ASP A 219 -21.64 5.34 -15.33
C ASP A 219 -20.45 4.37 -15.40
N TYR A 220 -19.39 4.64 -14.64
CA TYR A 220 -18.22 3.76 -14.56
C TYR A 220 -18.59 2.40 -13.99
N ILE A 221 -19.32 2.35 -12.87
CA ILE A 221 -19.71 1.10 -12.20
C ILE A 221 -20.67 0.29 -13.07
N THR A 222 -21.58 0.95 -13.80
CA THR A 222 -22.54 0.27 -14.66
C THR A 222 -22.01 -0.08 -16.05
N GLY A 223 -20.74 0.21 -16.34
CA GLY A 223 -20.12 -0.07 -17.65
C GLY A 223 -20.63 0.84 -18.78
N ARG A 224 -21.28 1.96 -18.47
CA ARG A 224 -21.77 2.95 -19.44
C ARG A 224 -20.75 4.03 -19.75
N TYR A 225 -19.53 3.83 -19.33
CA TYR A 225 -18.43 4.74 -19.51
C TYR A 225 -17.79 4.49 -20.90
N GLY A 226 -18.06 5.39 -21.84
CA GLY A 226 -17.55 5.36 -23.22
C GLY A 226 -17.57 6.75 -23.82
#